data_c9aaf64f8702f6eeb03f8a91806a32c6
#
_entry.id   c9aaf64f8702f6eeb03f8a91806a32c6
#
_cell.length_a   1.000
_cell.length_b   1.000
_cell.length_c   1.000
_cell.angle_alpha   90.00
_cell.angle_beta   90.00
_cell.angle_gamma   90.00
#
_symmetry.space_group_name_H-M   'P 1'
#
loop_
_entity.id
_entity.type
_entity.pdbx_description
1 polymer ?
#
loop_
_entity_poly.entity_id
_entity_poly.type
_entity_poly.pdbx_seq_one_letter_code
_entity_poly.pdbx_strand_id
1 'polypeptide(L)'
;TDRPDMKGKVCVVTGTTRGLGRVAARRLASCGATVVMLNRNEQAGKDAAAAIASETGNSEVYNVPCDLADLAAVKAASEAVLARWPEIDVLLCNAGILTTELTPTAQGFEPHYGVNFLSHFVLVNNLLPALQRRPEARLVMLSSCGQWFTFGMDFGRLTVADYTSHHWRYDHFFSYCRSKLAMLLFAK
;
A
#
# COMPACT_ATOMS: atom_id res chain seq x y z
N THR A 1 3.97 28.71 5.45
CA THR A 1 3.84 27.81 4.26
C THR A 1 2.40 27.40 4.17
N ASP A 2 1.73 27.88 3.12
CA ASP A 2 0.33 27.54 2.86
C ASP A 2 0.16 26.03 2.81
N ARG A 3 -0.66 25.51 3.71
CA ARG A 3 -1.07 24.10 3.69
C ARG A 3 -2.23 24.00 2.73
N PRO A 4 -2.21 23.05 1.76
CA PRO A 4 -3.37 22.85 0.91
C PRO A 4 -4.58 22.50 1.76
N ASP A 5 -5.73 23.10 1.47
CA ASP A 5 -7.00 22.70 2.08
C ASP A 5 -7.45 21.36 1.44
N MET A 6 -7.61 20.35 2.29
CA MET A 6 -8.05 19.02 1.87
C MET A 6 -9.40 18.63 2.50
N LYS A 7 -10.16 19.59 3.02
CA LYS A 7 -11.49 19.33 3.57
C LYS A 7 -12.40 18.68 2.51
N GLY A 8 -13.12 17.64 2.92
CA GLY A 8 -13.98 16.87 2.02
C GLY A 8 -13.25 15.94 1.05
N LYS A 9 -11.90 15.88 1.09
CA LYS A 9 -11.10 14.93 0.32
C LYS A 9 -10.91 13.63 1.08
N VAL A 10 -11.08 12.49 0.42
CA VAL A 10 -10.86 11.15 0.96
C VAL A 10 -9.51 10.62 0.49
N CYS A 11 -8.63 10.32 1.45
CA CYS A 11 -7.28 9.83 1.20
C CYS A 11 -7.11 8.43 1.80
N VAL A 12 -6.88 7.42 0.98
CA VAL A 12 -6.58 6.05 1.40
C VAL A 12 -5.07 5.84 1.38
N VAL A 13 -4.49 5.34 2.50
CA VAL A 13 -3.04 5.19 2.64
C VAL A 13 -2.70 3.81 3.21
N THR A 14 -1.81 3.05 2.56
CA THR A 14 -1.35 1.76 3.07
C THR A 14 -0.10 1.90 3.95
N GLY A 15 0.00 1.10 5.04
CA GLY A 15 1.20 1.02 5.89
C GLY A 15 1.48 2.26 6.73
N THR A 16 0.53 2.67 7.56
CA THR A 16 0.54 3.95 8.28
C THR A 16 0.85 3.86 9.77
N THR A 17 1.14 2.67 10.31
CA THR A 17 1.47 2.51 11.74
C THR A 17 2.81 3.13 12.12
N ARG A 18 3.74 3.30 11.16
CA ARG A 18 5.08 3.86 11.36
C ARG A 18 5.66 4.48 10.08
N GLY A 19 6.82 5.11 10.19
CA GLY A 19 7.63 5.58 9.05
C GLY A 19 6.91 6.60 8.17
N LEU A 20 7.21 6.58 6.87
CA LEU A 20 6.72 7.54 5.88
C LEU A 20 5.20 7.55 5.77
N GLY A 21 4.55 6.37 5.82
CA GLY A 21 3.10 6.28 5.75
C GLY A 21 2.41 6.98 6.92
N ARG A 22 2.93 6.86 8.16
CA ARG A 22 2.40 7.60 9.31
C ARG A 22 2.56 9.11 9.15
N VAL A 23 3.72 9.55 8.68
CA VAL A 23 3.96 10.99 8.44
C VAL A 23 3.02 11.53 7.36
N ALA A 24 2.83 10.78 6.27
CA ALA A 24 1.90 11.14 5.20
C ALA A 24 0.45 11.21 5.70
N ALA A 25 -0.03 10.18 6.42
CA ALA A 25 -1.37 10.14 6.99
C ALA A 25 -1.61 11.34 7.93
N ARG A 26 -0.65 11.61 8.84
CA ARG A 26 -0.72 12.77 9.73
C ARG A 26 -0.75 14.10 8.96
N ARG A 27 0.05 14.22 7.90
CA ARG A 27 0.07 15.45 7.08
C ARG A 27 -1.25 15.67 6.37
N LEU A 28 -1.81 14.63 5.76
CA LEU A 28 -3.13 14.69 5.12
C LEU A 28 -4.22 15.06 6.12
N ALA A 29 -4.23 14.43 7.31
CA ALA A 29 -5.15 14.76 8.38
C ALA A 29 -5.01 16.22 8.84
N SER A 30 -3.78 16.73 8.98
CA SER A 30 -3.52 18.13 9.35
C SER A 30 -3.95 19.16 8.29
N CYS A 31 -4.22 18.70 7.07
CA CYS A 31 -4.80 19.50 5.99
C CYS A 31 -6.33 19.39 5.91
N GLY A 32 -6.97 18.63 6.83
CA GLY A 32 -8.42 18.48 6.90
C GLY A 32 -8.99 17.32 6.08
N ALA A 33 -8.17 16.45 5.51
CA ALA A 33 -8.64 15.29 4.76
C ALA A 33 -9.29 14.25 5.67
N THR A 34 -10.27 13.49 5.14
CA THR A 34 -10.63 12.18 5.67
C THR A 34 -9.52 11.19 5.32
N VAL A 35 -8.89 10.58 6.32
CA VAL A 35 -7.77 9.65 6.12
C VAL A 35 -8.18 8.23 6.48
N VAL A 36 -8.15 7.34 5.48
CA VAL A 36 -8.43 5.91 5.65
C VAL A 36 -7.12 5.14 5.59
N MET A 37 -6.72 4.60 6.72
CA MET A 37 -5.45 3.92 6.94
C MET A 37 -5.64 2.41 6.77
N LEU A 38 -4.88 1.78 5.86
CA LEU A 38 -4.89 0.33 5.65
C LEU A 38 -3.67 -0.30 6.33
N ASN A 39 -3.89 -1.09 7.38
CA ASN A 39 -2.82 -1.68 8.19
C ASN A 39 -3.11 -3.15 8.51
N ARG A 40 -2.04 -3.98 8.52
CA ARG A 40 -2.13 -5.40 8.86
C ARG A 40 -2.58 -5.63 10.31
N ASN A 41 -1.95 -4.93 11.24
CA ASN A 41 -2.31 -5.06 12.66
C ASN A 41 -3.42 -4.07 12.99
N GLU A 42 -4.60 -4.57 13.28
CA GLU A 42 -5.80 -3.78 13.55
C GLU A 42 -5.64 -2.88 14.77
N GLN A 43 -5.11 -3.41 15.89
CA GLN A 43 -4.94 -2.63 17.11
C GLN A 43 -3.92 -1.51 16.92
N ALA A 44 -2.74 -1.82 16.38
CA ALA A 44 -1.72 -0.81 16.09
C ALA A 44 -2.22 0.25 15.09
N GLY A 45 -3.08 -0.14 14.14
CA GLY A 45 -3.73 0.78 13.21
C GLY A 45 -4.72 1.72 13.92
N LYS A 46 -5.55 1.20 14.83
CA LYS A 46 -6.47 2.00 15.65
C LYS A 46 -5.72 2.99 16.54
N ASP A 47 -4.66 2.52 17.21
CA ASP A 47 -3.82 3.37 18.07
C ASP A 47 -3.15 4.49 17.28
N ALA A 48 -2.64 4.16 16.09
CA ALA A 48 -2.04 5.17 15.19
C ALA A 48 -3.08 6.19 14.69
N ALA A 49 -4.30 5.75 14.37
CA ALA A 49 -5.38 6.64 13.95
C ALA A 49 -5.79 7.60 15.08
N ALA A 50 -5.97 7.07 16.31
CA ALA A 50 -6.30 7.87 17.48
C ALA A 50 -5.20 8.90 17.80
N ALA A 51 -3.93 8.50 17.72
CA ALA A 51 -2.80 9.41 17.92
C ALA A 51 -2.78 10.53 16.87
N ILE A 52 -2.98 10.20 15.57
CA ILE A 52 -3.02 11.19 14.50
C ILE A 52 -4.20 12.14 14.69
N ALA A 53 -5.39 11.64 15.05
CA ALA A 53 -6.56 12.46 15.32
C ALA A 53 -6.31 13.46 16.46
N SER A 54 -5.71 13.00 17.56
CA SER A 54 -5.33 13.85 18.70
C SER A 54 -4.27 14.90 18.32
N GLU A 55 -3.22 14.50 17.57
CA GLU A 55 -2.13 15.39 17.15
C GLU A 55 -2.58 16.49 16.17
N THR A 56 -3.60 16.19 15.34
CA THR A 56 -4.04 17.09 14.28
C THR A 56 -5.33 17.85 14.57
N GLY A 57 -6.08 17.42 15.59
CA GLY A 57 -7.43 17.90 15.87
C GLY A 57 -8.48 17.46 14.85
N ASN A 58 -8.14 16.51 13.97
CA ASN A 58 -9.02 16.00 12.92
C ASN A 58 -9.55 14.61 13.31
N SER A 59 -10.85 14.50 13.59
CA SER A 59 -11.51 13.24 13.94
C SER A 59 -11.73 12.29 12.77
N GLU A 60 -11.57 12.77 11.52
CA GLU A 60 -11.80 11.99 10.29
C GLU A 60 -10.59 11.12 9.91
N VAL A 61 -10.09 10.33 10.89
CA VAL A 61 -8.98 9.39 10.70
C VAL A 61 -9.43 7.98 11.09
N TYR A 62 -9.41 7.07 10.15
CA TYR A 62 -9.98 5.74 10.27
C TYR A 62 -8.94 4.67 9.97
N ASN A 63 -9.05 3.50 10.63
CA ASN A 63 -8.28 2.32 10.30
C ASN A 63 -9.18 1.22 9.74
N VAL A 64 -8.79 0.64 8.61
CA VAL A 64 -9.40 -0.57 8.04
C VAL A 64 -8.32 -1.66 8.03
N PRO A 65 -8.56 -2.81 8.66
CA PRO A 65 -7.61 -3.93 8.65
C PRO A 65 -7.35 -4.41 7.22
N CYS A 66 -6.08 -4.57 6.86
CA CYS A 66 -5.67 -5.03 5.53
C CYS A 66 -4.28 -5.68 5.62
N ASP A 67 -4.21 -7.00 5.51
CA ASP A 67 -2.93 -7.68 5.33
C ASP A 67 -2.60 -7.79 3.84
N LEU A 68 -1.56 -7.09 3.42
CA LEU A 68 -1.09 -7.12 2.03
C LEU A 68 -0.40 -8.45 1.65
N ALA A 69 -0.14 -9.33 2.62
CA ALA A 69 0.32 -10.69 2.36
C ALA A 69 -0.85 -11.66 2.06
N ASP A 70 -2.10 -11.18 2.06
CA ASP A 70 -3.28 -11.97 1.72
C ASP A 70 -4.22 -11.19 0.78
N LEU A 71 -4.35 -11.65 -0.45
CA LEU A 71 -5.20 -11.00 -1.46
C LEU A 71 -6.69 -11.05 -1.09
N ALA A 72 -7.13 -12.04 -0.30
CA ALA A 72 -8.50 -12.08 0.21
C ALA A 72 -8.74 -10.94 1.23
N ALA A 73 -7.76 -10.68 2.11
CA ALA A 73 -7.82 -9.55 3.04
C ALA A 73 -7.78 -8.20 2.30
N VAL A 74 -6.99 -8.09 1.21
CA VAL A 74 -6.98 -6.89 0.36
C VAL A 74 -8.35 -6.65 -0.26
N LYS A 75 -9.01 -7.69 -0.78
CA LYS A 75 -10.36 -7.60 -1.34
C LYS A 75 -11.36 -7.15 -0.29
N ALA A 76 -11.40 -7.80 0.86
CA ALA A 76 -12.30 -7.44 1.96
C ALA A 76 -12.10 -6.00 2.44
N ALA A 77 -10.84 -5.54 2.57
CA ALA A 77 -10.52 -4.16 2.90
C ALA A 77 -11.03 -3.18 1.83
N SER A 78 -10.87 -3.52 0.55
CA SER A 78 -11.38 -2.70 -0.56
C SER A 78 -12.91 -2.56 -0.49
N GLU A 79 -13.63 -3.64 -0.24
CA GLU A 79 -15.09 -3.66 -0.09
C GLU A 79 -15.53 -2.80 1.10
N ALA A 80 -14.84 -2.91 2.25
CA ALA A 80 -15.12 -2.10 3.43
C ALA A 80 -14.87 -0.60 3.18
N VAL A 81 -13.82 -0.26 2.44
CA VAL A 81 -13.55 1.13 2.02
C VAL A 81 -14.66 1.66 1.13
N LEU A 82 -15.02 0.92 0.08
CA LEU A 82 -16.05 1.34 -0.90
C LEU A 82 -17.44 1.48 -0.28
N ALA A 83 -17.77 0.64 0.70
CA ALA A 83 -19.06 0.70 1.40
C ALA A 83 -19.26 2.02 2.16
N ARG A 84 -18.17 2.62 2.65
CA ARG A 84 -18.23 3.86 3.44
C ARG A 84 -17.78 5.11 2.66
N TRP A 85 -16.81 4.94 1.75
CA TRP A 85 -16.25 6.03 0.93
C TRP A 85 -16.29 5.66 -0.55
N PRO A 86 -17.44 5.85 -1.20
CA PRO A 86 -17.64 5.46 -2.60
C PRO A 86 -16.86 6.34 -3.59
N GLU A 87 -16.26 7.42 -3.11
CA GLU A 87 -15.44 8.36 -3.89
C GLU A 87 -14.12 8.59 -3.17
N ILE A 88 -13.00 8.45 -3.88
CA ILE A 88 -11.64 8.56 -3.33
C ILE A 88 -10.87 9.60 -4.13
N ASP A 89 -10.28 10.57 -3.42
CA ASP A 89 -9.47 11.63 -4.06
C ASP A 89 -7.99 11.25 -4.15
N VAL A 90 -7.47 10.47 -3.17
CA VAL A 90 -6.06 10.05 -3.17
C VAL A 90 -5.96 8.59 -2.72
N LEU A 91 -5.25 7.77 -3.49
CA LEU A 91 -4.79 6.44 -3.06
C LEU A 91 -3.26 6.44 -3.02
N LEU A 92 -2.69 6.34 -1.81
CA LEU A 92 -1.25 6.27 -1.59
C LEU A 92 -0.84 4.82 -1.25
N CYS A 93 -0.28 4.13 -2.23
CA CYS A 93 0.31 2.80 -2.12
C CYS A 93 1.73 2.93 -1.54
N ASN A 94 1.83 3.09 -0.20
CA ASN A 94 3.08 3.35 0.51
C ASN A 94 3.67 2.11 1.16
N ALA A 95 2.85 1.16 1.60
CA ALA A 95 3.33 -0.02 2.31
C ALA A 95 4.37 -0.81 1.50
N GLY A 96 5.28 -1.43 2.20
CA GLY A 96 6.27 -2.31 1.59
C GLY A 96 7.15 -2.96 2.64
N ILE A 97 7.72 -4.08 2.27
CA ILE A 97 8.66 -4.84 3.07
C ILE A 97 10.00 -4.96 2.35
N LEU A 98 11.05 -5.09 3.14
CA LEU A 98 12.35 -5.62 2.75
C LEU A 98 12.71 -6.65 3.80
N THR A 99 12.70 -7.93 3.43
CA THR A 99 12.96 -9.08 4.31
C THR A 99 13.98 -10.00 3.68
N THR A 100 14.77 -10.69 4.50
CA THR A 100 15.70 -11.73 4.06
C THR A 100 15.04 -13.10 3.96
N GLU A 101 13.83 -13.24 4.52
CA GLU A 101 13.10 -14.51 4.58
C GLU A 101 12.24 -14.71 3.34
N LEU A 102 12.27 -15.91 2.79
CA LEU A 102 11.41 -16.34 1.70
C LEU A 102 10.10 -16.95 2.25
N THR A 103 9.39 -16.19 3.07
CA THR A 103 8.08 -16.59 3.61
C THR A 103 6.98 -16.29 2.59
N PRO A 104 6.24 -17.30 2.11
CA PRO A 104 5.22 -17.08 1.10
C PRO A 104 4.08 -16.21 1.60
N THR A 105 3.44 -15.46 0.70
CA THR A 105 2.12 -14.88 0.97
C THR A 105 1.07 -15.99 1.09
N ALA A 106 -0.14 -15.66 1.53
CA ALA A 106 -1.24 -16.64 1.65
C ALA A 106 -1.54 -17.39 0.34
N GLN A 107 -1.25 -16.78 -0.81
CA GLN A 107 -1.43 -17.37 -2.14
C GLN A 107 -0.13 -17.95 -2.73
N GLY A 108 0.95 -18.06 -1.93
CA GLY A 108 2.21 -18.67 -2.34
C GLY A 108 3.17 -17.77 -3.12
N PHE A 109 2.89 -16.48 -3.26
CA PHE A 109 3.80 -15.55 -3.93
C PHE A 109 5.03 -15.23 -3.09
N GLU A 110 6.12 -14.89 -3.77
CA GLU A 110 7.34 -14.35 -3.18
C GLU A 110 6.98 -13.06 -2.37
N PRO A 111 7.51 -12.88 -1.15
CA PRO A 111 7.02 -11.86 -0.23
C PRO A 111 7.13 -10.43 -0.76
N HIS A 112 8.23 -10.05 -1.40
CA HIS A 112 8.36 -8.69 -1.95
C HIS A 112 7.42 -8.47 -3.13
N TYR A 113 7.33 -9.43 -4.04
CA TYR A 113 6.42 -9.35 -5.18
C TYR A 113 4.96 -9.30 -4.71
N GLY A 114 4.58 -10.20 -3.79
CA GLY A 114 3.22 -10.28 -3.27
C GLY A 114 2.80 -9.03 -2.50
N VAL A 115 3.59 -8.60 -1.51
CA VAL A 115 3.25 -7.49 -0.61
C VAL A 115 3.50 -6.12 -1.25
N ASN A 116 4.66 -5.91 -1.90
CA ASN A 116 4.98 -4.59 -2.40
C ASN A 116 4.24 -4.24 -3.69
N PHE A 117 3.96 -5.23 -4.54
CA PHE A 117 3.38 -5.00 -5.87
C PHE A 117 1.99 -5.61 -6.04
N LEU A 118 1.86 -6.94 -6.00
CA LEU A 118 0.63 -7.63 -6.41
C LEU A 118 -0.58 -7.23 -5.56
N SER A 119 -0.39 -7.07 -4.25
CA SER A 119 -1.45 -6.60 -3.35
C SER A 119 -1.93 -5.20 -3.71
N HIS A 120 -1.01 -4.29 -4.04
CA HIS A 120 -1.36 -2.94 -4.47
C HIS A 120 -2.00 -2.94 -5.86
N PHE A 121 -1.57 -3.80 -6.76
CA PHE A 121 -2.24 -3.99 -8.05
C PHE A 121 -3.71 -4.38 -7.85
N VAL A 122 -3.99 -5.36 -6.98
CA VAL A 122 -5.37 -5.78 -6.65
C VAL A 122 -6.14 -4.64 -5.97
N LEU A 123 -5.53 -3.98 -4.97
CA LEU A 123 -6.15 -2.85 -4.26
C LEU A 123 -6.53 -1.71 -5.21
N VAL A 124 -5.63 -1.31 -6.10
CA VAL A 124 -5.88 -0.24 -7.08
C VAL A 124 -7.02 -0.62 -8.00
N ASN A 125 -7.02 -1.84 -8.57
CA ASN A 125 -8.10 -2.28 -9.46
C ASN A 125 -9.46 -2.32 -8.76
N ASN A 126 -9.51 -2.76 -7.49
CA ASN A 126 -10.73 -2.78 -6.71
C ASN A 126 -11.25 -1.34 -6.40
N LEU A 127 -10.36 -0.40 -6.11
CA LEU A 127 -10.72 0.98 -5.77
C LEU A 127 -10.80 1.92 -6.98
N LEU A 128 -10.40 1.47 -8.18
CA LEU A 128 -10.37 2.28 -9.40
C LEU A 128 -11.72 2.93 -9.72
N PRO A 129 -12.88 2.25 -9.59
CA PRO A 129 -14.17 2.90 -9.84
C PRO A 129 -14.46 4.08 -8.92
N ALA A 130 -13.97 4.06 -7.67
CA ALA A 130 -14.12 5.16 -6.71
C ALA A 130 -13.19 6.33 -7.02
N LEU A 131 -11.96 6.04 -7.49
CA LEU A 131 -11.02 7.07 -7.97
C LEU A 131 -11.56 7.76 -9.23
N GLN A 132 -12.12 7.02 -10.17
CA GLN A 132 -12.67 7.57 -11.43
C GLN A 132 -13.87 8.51 -11.23
N ARG A 133 -14.54 8.45 -10.08
CA ARG A 133 -15.62 9.40 -9.75
C ARG A 133 -15.11 10.80 -9.37
N ARG A 134 -13.81 10.95 -9.15
CA ARG A 134 -13.17 12.23 -8.82
C ARG A 134 -12.27 12.68 -9.98
N PRO A 135 -12.58 13.81 -10.65
CA PRO A 135 -11.81 14.27 -11.83
C PRO A 135 -10.33 14.52 -11.55
N GLU A 136 -10.00 14.88 -10.31
CA GLU A 136 -8.63 15.19 -9.89
C GLU A 136 -8.04 14.11 -8.98
N ALA A 137 -8.59 12.88 -9.00
CA ALA A 137 -8.05 11.79 -8.19
C ALA A 137 -6.58 11.50 -8.51
N ARG A 138 -5.83 11.10 -7.48
CA ARG A 138 -4.42 10.80 -7.62
C ARG A 138 -4.12 9.40 -7.08
N LEU A 139 -3.50 8.60 -7.93
CA LEU A 139 -2.85 7.36 -7.54
C LEU A 139 -1.35 7.64 -7.33
N VAL A 140 -0.86 7.42 -6.12
CA VAL A 140 0.55 7.62 -5.77
C VAL A 140 1.15 6.28 -5.37
N MET A 141 2.19 5.85 -6.07
CA MET A 141 2.84 4.56 -5.86
C MET A 141 4.27 4.76 -5.39
N LEU A 142 4.59 4.25 -4.19
CA LEU A 142 5.91 4.38 -3.61
C LEU A 142 6.87 3.33 -4.17
N SER A 143 7.68 3.74 -5.12
CA SER A 143 8.78 2.93 -5.67
C SER A 143 10.08 3.13 -4.85
N SER A 144 11.23 2.82 -5.42
CA SER A 144 12.55 2.96 -4.79
C SER A 144 13.61 3.14 -5.88
N CYS A 145 14.73 3.79 -5.56
CA CYS A 145 15.93 3.77 -6.40
C CYS A 145 16.45 2.36 -6.66
N GLY A 146 16.08 1.38 -5.82
CA GLY A 146 16.37 -0.05 -6.03
C GLY A 146 15.95 -0.56 -7.41
N GLN A 147 14.92 0.03 -8.04
CA GLN A 147 14.51 -0.31 -9.41
C GLN A 147 15.64 -0.23 -10.46
N TRP A 148 16.66 0.59 -10.23
CA TRP A 148 17.80 0.72 -11.15
C TRP A 148 18.74 -0.49 -11.13
N PHE A 149 18.65 -1.34 -10.10
CA PHE A 149 19.51 -2.53 -9.96
C PHE A 149 18.90 -3.80 -10.56
N THR A 150 17.86 -3.67 -11.35
CA THR A 150 17.15 -4.80 -11.98
C THR A 150 17.65 -5.08 -13.40
N PHE A 151 18.96 -5.29 -13.57
CA PHE A 151 19.52 -5.68 -14.86
C PHE A 151 18.98 -7.06 -15.30
N GLY A 152 18.29 -7.10 -16.43
CA GLY A 152 17.73 -8.34 -17.00
C GLY A 152 16.57 -8.88 -16.15
N MET A 153 15.42 -8.25 -16.24
CA MET A 153 14.23 -8.68 -15.49
C MET A 153 13.76 -10.06 -15.90
N ASP A 154 13.89 -11.00 -14.99
CA ASP A 154 13.20 -12.28 -15.03
C ASP A 154 11.95 -12.21 -14.16
N PHE A 155 10.79 -12.03 -14.76
CA PHE A 155 9.50 -12.17 -14.09
C PHE A 155 9.03 -13.63 -13.99
N GLY A 156 9.85 -14.60 -14.38
CA GLY A 156 9.53 -16.02 -14.34
C GLY A 156 9.48 -16.61 -12.92
N ARG A 157 9.90 -15.87 -11.89
CA ARG A 157 9.99 -16.35 -10.51
C ARG A 157 9.17 -15.47 -9.58
N LEU A 158 7.88 -15.71 -9.53
CA LEU A 158 6.92 -14.89 -8.78
C LEU A 158 6.38 -15.59 -7.53
N THR A 159 6.55 -16.91 -7.45
CA THR A 159 6.10 -17.72 -6.31
C THR A 159 7.27 -18.31 -5.54
N VAL A 160 7.05 -18.70 -4.29
CA VAL A 160 8.06 -19.41 -3.49
C VAL A 160 8.39 -20.76 -4.14
N ALA A 161 7.40 -21.42 -4.77
CA ALA A 161 7.62 -22.67 -5.51
C ALA A 161 8.64 -22.53 -6.64
N ASP A 162 8.68 -21.38 -7.33
CA ASP A 162 9.66 -21.15 -8.42
C ASP A 162 11.11 -21.17 -7.90
N TYR A 163 11.34 -20.68 -6.68
CA TYR A 163 12.67 -20.72 -6.07
C TYR A 163 13.04 -22.12 -5.52
N THR A 164 12.08 -22.81 -4.92
CA THR A 164 12.33 -24.11 -4.28
C THR A 164 12.42 -25.27 -5.26
N SER A 165 11.63 -25.27 -6.35
CA SER A 165 11.62 -26.34 -7.35
C SER A 165 12.88 -26.40 -8.20
N HIS A 166 13.59 -25.29 -8.38
CA HIS A 166 14.78 -25.22 -9.24
C HIS A 166 16.08 -25.00 -8.45
N HIS A 167 16.05 -25.10 -7.11
CA HIS A 167 17.21 -24.85 -6.23
C HIS A 167 17.92 -23.51 -6.47
N TRP A 168 17.17 -22.49 -6.92
CA TRP A 168 17.69 -21.15 -7.11
C TRP A 168 18.03 -20.50 -5.77
N ARG A 169 19.21 -19.89 -5.71
CA ARG A 169 19.55 -19.07 -4.54
C ARG A 169 18.62 -17.86 -4.49
N TYR A 170 17.88 -17.71 -3.41
CA TYR A 170 17.04 -16.55 -3.18
C TYR A 170 17.89 -15.30 -2.91
N ASP A 171 17.73 -14.28 -3.72
CA ASP A 171 18.31 -12.96 -3.50
C ASP A 171 17.19 -11.99 -3.15
N HIS A 172 17.07 -11.71 -1.84
CA HIS A 172 16.03 -10.86 -1.30
C HIS A 172 16.13 -9.40 -1.78
N PHE A 173 17.36 -8.88 -1.94
CA PHE A 173 17.54 -7.51 -2.42
C PHE A 173 17.11 -7.38 -3.88
N PHE A 174 17.49 -8.32 -4.72
CA PHE A 174 17.09 -8.34 -6.13
C PHE A 174 15.56 -8.53 -6.27
N SER A 175 14.96 -9.39 -5.45
CA SER A 175 13.49 -9.58 -5.41
C SER A 175 12.76 -8.29 -4.97
N TYR A 176 13.29 -7.59 -3.97
CA TYR A 176 12.80 -6.26 -3.58
C TYR A 176 12.89 -5.27 -4.75
N CYS A 177 14.05 -5.16 -5.40
CA CYS A 177 14.27 -4.26 -6.53
C CYS A 177 13.27 -4.53 -7.67
N ARG A 178 13.03 -5.81 -8.02
CA ARG A 178 12.01 -6.21 -9.01
C ARG A 178 10.60 -5.77 -8.60
N SER A 179 10.23 -5.94 -7.33
CA SER A 179 8.92 -5.51 -6.85
C SER A 179 8.73 -3.98 -7.02
N LYS A 180 9.78 -3.19 -6.77
CA LYS A 180 9.75 -1.74 -6.94
C LYS A 180 9.75 -1.28 -8.39
N LEU A 181 10.37 -2.04 -9.28
CA LEU A 181 10.25 -1.80 -10.72
C LEU A 181 8.84 -2.14 -11.23
N ALA A 182 8.24 -3.25 -10.78
CA ALA A 182 6.86 -3.60 -11.11
C ALA A 182 5.88 -2.48 -10.72
N MET A 183 6.05 -1.85 -9.54
CA MET A 183 5.29 -0.68 -9.10
C MET A 183 5.41 0.49 -10.07
N LEU A 184 6.63 0.79 -10.54
CA LEU A 184 6.86 1.88 -11.50
C LEU A 184 6.20 1.60 -12.86
N LEU A 185 6.32 0.37 -13.35
CA LEU A 185 5.73 -0.03 -14.64
C LEU A 185 4.20 0.00 -14.59
N PHE A 186 3.61 -0.35 -13.46
CA PHE A 186 2.16 -0.29 -13.25
C PHE A 186 1.63 1.14 -13.19
N ALA A 187 2.43 2.09 -12.72
CA ALA A 187 2.03 3.50 -12.59
C ALA A 187 2.06 4.28 -13.93
N LYS A 188 2.60 3.68 -14.99
CA LYS A 188 2.65 4.26 -16.36
C LYS A 188 1.42 3.90 -17.17
#